data_e4e5f2b9c770a6ff1460421674719cc2
#
_entry.id   e4e5f2b9c770a6ff1460421674719cc2
#
_cell.length_a   1.000
_cell.length_b   1.000
_cell.length_c   1.000
_cell.angle_alpha   90.00
_cell.angle_beta   90.00
_cell.angle_gamma   90.00
#
_symmetry.space_group_name_H-M   'P 1'
#
loop_
_entity.id
_entity.type
_entity.pdbx_description
1 polymer ?
#
loop_
_entity_poly.entity_id
_entity_poly.type
_entity_poly.pdbx_seq_one_letter_code
_entity_poly.pdbx_strand_id
1 'polypeptide(L)'
;MSGEANRIALRYEFEARISIGVQRGDTNLVVGGWARDISESGMCAFVAEELRVGEFVTLEVPLPQRLTKLTIPAKVARSLGTEYGFRFTALSAEQRSHVQLATRGRTVITVLNPKR
;
A
#
# COMPACT_ATOMS: atom_id res chain seq x y z
N MET A 1 -24.63 12.01 6.28
CA MET A 1 -24.03 11.11 5.57
C MET A 1 -22.78 11.60 5.04
N SER A 2 -22.01 10.92 5.02
CA SER A 2 -20.74 11.33 4.60
C SER A 2 -20.46 10.75 3.24
N GLY A 3 -20.13 11.60 2.35
CA GLY A 3 -19.72 11.13 1.04
C GLY A 3 -18.51 10.27 1.11
N GLU A 4 -17.77 10.37 2.18
CA GLU A 4 -16.59 9.55 2.29
C GLU A 4 -16.89 8.10 2.46
N ALA A 5 -18.03 7.77 3.05
CA ALA A 5 -18.39 6.39 3.20
C ALA A 5 -18.55 5.70 1.86
N ASN A 6 -18.83 6.46 0.83
CA ASN A 6 -19.04 5.92 -0.51
C ASN A 6 -17.89 6.19 -1.44
N ARG A 7 -16.86 6.82 -0.93
CA ARG A 7 -15.73 7.15 -1.78
C ARG A 7 -14.90 5.91 -2.02
N ILE A 8 -14.58 5.67 -3.26
CA ILE A 8 -13.74 4.56 -3.64
C ILE A 8 -12.49 5.11 -4.27
N ALA A 9 -11.35 4.78 -3.66
CA ALA A 9 -10.08 5.18 -4.24
C ALA A 9 -9.77 4.26 -5.40
N LEU A 10 -9.36 4.86 -6.52
CA LEU A 10 -9.01 4.09 -7.69
C LEU A 10 -7.70 3.36 -7.43
N ARG A 11 -7.66 2.11 -7.85
CA ARG A 11 -6.46 1.29 -7.76
C ARG A 11 -5.82 1.23 -9.12
N TYR A 12 -4.51 1.30 -9.11
CA TYR A 12 -3.73 1.27 -10.34
C TYR A 12 -2.71 0.15 -10.24
N GLU A 13 -2.47 -0.51 -11.36
CA GLU A 13 -1.38 -1.47 -11.43
C GLU A 13 -0.09 -0.76 -11.10
N PHE A 14 0.67 -1.38 -10.22
CA PHE A 14 1.92 -0.80 -9.79
C PHE A 14 2.78 -1.93 -9.25
N GLU A 15 3.78 -2.34 -10.02
CA GLU A 15 4.63 -3.45 -9.63
C GLU A 15 5.97 -2.90 -9.24
N ALA A 16 6.40 -3.21 -8.03
CA ALA A 16 7.67 -2.76 -7.52
C ALA A 16 8.06 -3.60 -6.33
N ARG A 17 9.36 -3.76 -6.15
CA ARG A 17 9.87 -4.35 -4.94
C ARG A 17 9.80 -3.30 -3.83
N ILE A 18 9.23 -3.69 -2.70
CA ILE A 18 9.09 -2.78 -1.57
C ILE A 18 9.74 -3.39 -0.35
N SER A 19 10.00 -2.53 0.64
CA SER A 19 10.48 -2.96 1.94
C SER A 19 9.42 -2.64 2.98
N ILE A 20 9.26 -3.53 3.93
CA ILE A 20 8.24 -3.38 4.97
C ILE A 20 8.94 -3.49 6.32
N GLY A 21 8.91 -2.39 7.07
CA GLY A 21 9.47 -2.38 8.41
C GLY A 21 8.40 -2.73 9.41
N VAL A 22 8.69 -3.70 10.28
CA VAL A 22 7.75 -4.17 11.28
C VAL A 22 8.47 -4.17 12.62
N GLN A 23 7.87 -3.57 13.62
CA GLN A 23 8.43 -3.60 14.96
C GLN A 23 7.64 -4.59 15.81
N ARG A 24 8.33 -5.57 16.34
CA ARG A 24 7.72 -6.57 17.21
C ARG A 24 8.51 -6.63 18.49
N GLY A 25 7.92 -6.09 19.57
CA GLY A 25 8.64 -5.95 20.81
C GLY A 25 9.84 -5.05 20.60
N ASP A 26 11.00 -5.56 20.96
CA ASP A 26 12.24 -4.80 20.80
C ASP A 26 12.93 -5.07 19.47
N THR A 27 12.32 -5.86 18.60
CA THR A 27 12.93 -6.27 17.35
C THR A 27 12.35 -5.50 16.21
N ASN A 28 13.24 -4.92 15.40
CA ASN A 28 12.85 -4.28 14.15
C ASN A 28 13.17 -5.22 13.00
N LEU A 29 12.12 -5.63 12.29
CA LEU A 29 12.27 -6.51 11.15
C LEU A 29 12.07 -5.71 9.89
N VAL A 30 12.85 -6.04 8.85
CA VAL A 30 12.62 -5.49 7.52
C VAL A 30 12.42 -6.67 6.61
N VAL A 31 11.23 -6.74 6.01
CA VAL A 31 10.92 -7.84 5.11
C VAL A 31 10.64 -7.27 3.74
N GLY A 32 10.90 -8.06 2.73
CA GLY A 32 10.67 -7.64 1.36
C GLY A 32 9.28 -8.01 0.90
N GLY A 33 8.77 -7.25 -0.06
CA GLY A 33 7.50 -7.56 -0.68
C GLY A 33 7.51 -7.15 -2.13
N TRP A 34 6.48 -7.56 -2.83
CA TRP A 34 6.29 -7.24 -4.23
C TRP A 34 4.93 -6.57 -4.36
N ALA A 35 4.93 -5.26 -4.59
CA ALA A 35 3.69 -4.51 -4.74
C ALA A 35 3.01 -4.88 -6.04
N ARG A 36 1.69 -4.95 -6.00
CA ARG A 36 0.88 -5.26 -7.16
C ARG A 36 0.05 -4.08 -7.61
N ASP A 37 -0.48 -3.31 -6.68
CA ASP A 37 -1.31 -2.17 -7.02
C ASP A 37 -1.20 -1.15 -5.91
N ILE A 38 -1.58 0.06 -6.22
CA ILE A 38 -1.53 1.17 -5.29
C ILE A 38 -2.69 2.10 -5.56
N SER A 39 -3.16 2.74 -4.50
CA SER A 39 -4.14 3.80 -4.57
C SER A 39 -3.73 4.87 -3.58
N GLU A 40 -4.55 5.90 -3.46
CA GLU A 40 -4.28 6.93 -2.45
C GLU A 40 -4.52 6.42 -1.05
N SER A 41 -5.26 5.33 -0.89
CA SER A 41 -5.60 4.84 0.44
C SER A 41 -4.76 3.65 0.88
N GLY A 42 -4.07 2.99 -0.04
CA GLY A 42 -3.30 1.82 0.35
C GLY A 42 -2.71 1.09 -0.83
N MET A 43 -2.19 -0.09 -0.56
CA MET A 43 -1.62 -0.91 -1.61
C MET A 43 -1.75 -2.37 -1.27
N CYS A 44 -1.61 -3.18 -2.29
CA CYS A 44 -1.58 -4.63 -2.16
C CYS A 44 -0.21 -5.14 -2.53
N ALA A 45 0.29 -6.10 -1.79
CA ALA A 45 1.61 -6.65 -2.07
C ALA A 45 1.68 -8.11 -1.67
N PHE A 46 2.53 -8.87 -2.35
CA PHE A 46 2.88 -10.20 -1.90
C PHE A 46 4.04 -10.11 -0.93
N VAL A 47 3.93 -10.81 0.18
CA VAL A 47 4.96 -10.82 1.21
C VAL A 47 5.13 -12.26 1.67
N ALA A 48 6.37 -12.76 1.60
CA ALA A 48 6.62 -14.14 1.99
C ALA A 48 6.57 -14.31 3.51
N GLU A 49 6.97 -13.29 4.25
CA GLU A 49 6.93 -13.35 5.70
C GLU A 49 5.52 -13.18 6.19
N GLU A 50 5.22 -13.80 7.31
CA GLU A 50 3.87 -13.70 7.86
C GLU A 50 3.70 -12.38 8.60
N LEU A 51 2.68 -11.63 8.20
CA LEU A 51 2.28 -10.40 8.88
C LEU A 51 0.90 -10.63 9.48
N ARG A 52 0.58 -9.82 10.47
CA ARG A 52 -0.70 -9.97 11.18
C ARG A 52 -1.60 -8.80 10.85
N VAL A 53 -2.86 -9.11 10.59
CA VAL A 53 -3.87 -8.07 10.36
C VAL A 53 -3.92 -7.19 11.61
N GLY A 54 -3.91 -5.88 11.38
CA GLY A 54 -3.89 -4.90 12.45
C GLY A 54 -2.50 -4.42 12.83
N GLU A 55 -1.48 -5.08 12.32
CA GLU A 55 -0.10 -4.72 12.63
C GLU A 55 0.28 -3.43 11.91
N PHE A 56 0.98 -2.53 12.62
CA PHE A 56 1.46 -1.29 12.01
C PHE A 56 2.81 -1.54 11.38
N VAL A 57 2.99 -0.99 10.20
CA VAL A 57 4.21 -1.20 9.42
C VAL A 57 4.63 0.12 8.78
N THR A 58 5.85 0.15 8.30
CA THR A 58 6.35 1.27 7.51
C THR A 58 6.74 0.72 6.15
N LEU A 59 6.13 1.27 5.11
CA LEU A 59 6.38 0.83 3.75
C LEU A 59 7.40 1.76 3.10
N GLU A 60 8.41 1.18 2.48
CA GLU A 60 9.34 1.93 1.63
C GLU A 60 9.05 1.56 0.21
N VAL A 61 8.59 2.52 -0.57
CA VAL A 61 8.05 2.29 -1.91
C VAL A 61 8.85 3.11 -2.91
N PRO A 62 9.56 2.46 -3.84
CA PRO A 62 10.24 3.20 -4.89
C PRO A 62 9.22 3.68 -5.92
N LEU A 63 9.31 4.94 -6.29
CA LEU A 63 8.44 5.47 -7.31
C LEU A 63 9.26 5.79 -8.56
N PRO A 64 8.67 5.59 -9.75
CA PRO A 64 9.46 5.71 -10.98
C PRO A 64 10.09 7.07 -11.19
N GLN A 65 9.44 8.13 -10.71
CA GLN A 65 9.92 9.48 -10.95
C GLN A 65 10.82 10.00 -9.84
N ARG A 66 11.16 9.15 -8.89
CA ARG A 66 11.94 9.60 -7.74
C ARG A 66 13.20 8.79 -7.58
N LEU A 67 14.24 9.47 -7.15
CA LEU A 67 15.47 8.77 -6.81
C LEU A 67 15.42 8.18 -5.42
N THR A 68 14.56 8.72 -4.55
CA THR A 68 14.43 8.20 -3.19
C THR A 68 13.07 7.56 -3.03
N LYS A 69 12.99 6.62 -2.11
CA LYS A 69 11.76 5.91 -1.85
C LYS A 69 10.84 6.74 -1.00
N LEU A 70 9.54 6.53 -1.18
CA LEU A 70 8.56 7.07 -0.26
C LEU A 70 8.49 6.16 0.96
N THR A 71 8.45 6.79 2.12
CA THR A 71 8.29 6.08 3.38
C THR A 71 6.90 6.38 3.89
N ILE A 72 6.04 5.37 3.95
CA ILE A 72 4.63 5.56 4.25
C ILE A 72 4.23 4.68 5.41
N PRO A 73 3.70 5.26 6.50
CA PRO A 73 3.16 4.43 7.57
C PRO A 73 1.85 3.80 7.14
N ALA A 74 1.67 2.55 7.53
CA ALA A 74 0.52 1.80 7.09
C ALA A 74 0.14 0.78 8.14
N LYS A 75 -0.98 0.12 7.90
CA LYS A 75 -1.51 -0.91 8.77
C LYS A 75 -1.91 -2.08 7.89
N VAL A 76 -1.62 -3.28 8.34
CA VAL A 76 -2.06 -4.48 7.63
C VAL A 76 -3.57 -4.56 7.78
N ALA A 77 -4.29 -4.38 6.69
CA ALA A 77 -5.74 -4.33 6.72
C ALA A 77 -6.37 -5.69 6.44
N ARG A 78 -5.70 -6.51 5.64
CA ARG A 78 -6.21 -7.83 5.34
C ARG A 78 -5.08 -8.71 4.84
N SER A 79 -5.31 -10.00 4.90
CA SER A 79 -4.37 -10.96 4.36
C SER A 79 -5.13 -12.09 3.71
N LEU A 80 -4.56 -12.65 2.67
CA LEU A 80 -5.11 -13.78 1.95
C LEU A 80 -3.91 -14.55 1.42
N GLY A 81 -3.54 -15.61 2.15
CA GLY A 81 -2.34 -16.32 1.83
C GLY A 81 -1.12 -15.42 1.99
N THR A 82 -0.35 -15.26 0.93
CA THR A 82 0.81 -14.37 0.94
C THR A 82 0.50 -12.99 0.42
N GLU A 83 -0.75 -12.72 0.08
CA GLU A 83 -1.14 -11.41 -0.41
C GLU A 83 -1.69 -10.59 0.74
N TYR A 84 -1.17 -9.37 0.90
CA TYR A 84 -1.56 -8.49 2.00
C TYR A 84 -2.07 -7.18 1.44
N GLY A 85 -3.14 -6.69 2.07
CA GLY A 85 -3.63 -5.34 1.81
C GLY A 85 -3.19 -4.44 2.92
N PHE A 86 -2.58 -3.31 2.54
CA PHE A 86 -2.10 -2.31 3.48
C PHE A 86 -2.91 -1.05 3.32
N ARG A 87 -3.34 -0.49 4.44
CA ARG A 87 -4.01 0.80 4.43
C ARG A 87 -3.03 1.84 4.95
N PHE A 88 -2.84 2.91 4.19
CA PHE A 88 -1.98 3.99 4.63
C PHE A 88 -2.63 4.68 5.82
N THR A 89 -1.85 4.88 6.88
CA THR A 89 -2.37 5.53 8.07
C THR A 89 -2.11 7.03 8.04
N ALA A 90 -1.14 7.45 7.25
CA ALA A 90 -0.87 8.88 7.07
C ALA A 90 -0.23 9.05 5.71
N LEU A 91 -0.74 10.01 4.96
CA LEU A 91 -0.20 10.32 3.64
C LEU A 91 -0.23 11.83 3.51
N SER A 92 0.95 12.43 3.49
CA SER A 92 1.03 13.87 3.35
C SER A 92 0.54 14.29 1.96
N ALA A 93 0.26 15.58 1.81
CA ALA A 93 -0.16 16.09 0.52
C ALA A 93 0.92 15.85 -0.53
N GLU A 94 2.17 15.99 -0.13
CA GLU A 94 3.27 15.77 -1.05
C GLU A 94 3.36 14.30 -1.44
N GLN A 95 3.18 13.40 -0.49
CA GLN A 95 3.20 11.97 -0.79
C GLN A 95 2.04 11.59 -1.69
N ARG A 96 0.87 12.18 -1.45
CA ARG A 96 -0.28 11.91 -2.30
C ARG A 96 -0.01 12.36 -3.72
N SER A 97 0.63 13.51 -3.89
CA SER A 97 0.98 13.99 -5.22
C SER A 97 1.94 13.01 -5.91
N HIS A 98 2.88 12.46 -5.16
CA HIS A 98 3.83 11.52 -5.75
C HIS A 98 3.14 10.24 -6.16
N VAL A 99 2.18 9.77 -5.37
CA VAL A 99 1.42 8.58 -5.75
C VAL A 99 0.62 8.86 -7.00
N GLN A 100 0.00 10.04 -7.09
CA GLN A 100 -0.76 10.40 -8.28
C GLN A 100 0.11 10.43 -9.52
N LEU A 101 1.32 10.98 -9.39
CA LEU A 101 2.23 11.00 -10.52
C LEU A 101 2.66 9.59 -10.91
N ALA A 102 2.91 8.75 -9.93
CA ALA A 102 3.38 7.40 -10.21
C ALA A 102 2.30 6.57 -10.89
N THR A 103 1.03 6.89 -10.67
CA THR A 103 -0.06 6.12 -11.25
C THR A 103 -0.57 6.72 -12.55
N ARG A 104 -0.06 7.88 -12.93
CA ARG A 104 -0.52 8.52 -14.17
C ARG A 104 -0.16 7.63 -15.35
N GLY A 105 -1.16 7.36 -16.18
CA GLY A 105 -0.96 6.50 -17.33
C GLY A 105 -0.95 5.03 -17.04
N ARG A 106 -1.07 4.64 -15.78
CA ARG A 106 -1.13 3.24 -15.41
C ARG A 106 -2.54 2.71 -15.58
N THR A 107 -2.64 1.41 -15.71
CA THR A 107 -3.93 0.76 -15.89
C THR A 107 -4.70 0.79 -14.58
N VAL A 108 -5.93 1.23 -14.64
CA VAL A 108 -6.83 1.18 -13.51
C VAL A 108 -7.33 -0.25 -13.37
N ILE A 109 -7.20 -0.79 -12.17
CA ILE A 109 -7.71 -2.11 -11.89
C ILE A 109 -9.17 -1.96 -11.55
N THR A 110 -10.02 -2.54 -12.37
CA THR A 110 -11.44 -2.52 -12.11
C THR A 110 -11.76 -3.60 -11.12
N VAL A 111 -12.23 -3.18 -9.97
CA VAL A 111 -12.63 -4.12 -8.96
C VAL A 111 -14.13 -4.23 -9.03
N LEU A 112 -14.61 -5.37 -9.48
CA LEU A 112 -16.03 -5.63 -9.46
C LEU A 112 -16.43 -5.81 -8.01
N ASN A 113 -17.49 -5.12 -7.64
CA ASN A 113 -17.97 -5.22 -6.29
C ASN A 113 -18.68 -6.54 -6.16
N PRO A 114 -18.13 -7.44 -5.47
CA PRO A 114 -18.78 -8.73 -5.35
C PRO A 114 -19.97 -8.70 -4.46
N LYS A 115 -20.26 -7.71 -4.04
CA LYS A 115 -21.20 -7.57 -3.12
C LYS A 115 -22.37 -7.49 -3.31
N ARG A 116 -21.89 -7.70 -3.81
CA ARG A 116 -22.56 -7.89 -4.28
C ARG A 116 -22.93 -8.54 -3.97
#